data_c4a1ec52623ba7d4239cde1af32f06a2
#
_entry.id   c4a1ec52623ba7d4239cde1af32f06a2
#
_cell.length_a   1.000
_cell.length_b   1.000
_cell.length_c   1.000
_cell.angle_alpha   90.00
_cell.angle_beta   90.00
_cell.angle_gamma   90.00
#
_symmetry.space_group_name_H-M   'P 1'
#
loop_
_entity.id
_entity.type
_entity.pdbx_description
1 polymer ?
#
loop_
_entity_poly.entity_id
_entity_poly.type
_entity_poly.pdbx_seq_one_letter_code
_entity_poly.pdbx_strand_id
1 'polypeptide(L)'
;MFLSDDFLLKDDWAKKLYHSYAKNMPIIDYHCHLDPKEIYENNNFSNLTEAWLGGDHYKWRLMRACGVPEEKITGNASDFEKFLAWCQTVPKIIGNPLYSWSHLELKRFFDIDLLINEENAEKIWTQANEILATPDFRRREIAKKSNVEVICTTDDPADDLHYHQLLAHEEPDLKVLPSFRPDKALNIEKEGFNAWITLLEEAADQTITTYQELIEVLGQRIEYFHQHGCRVSDHALDTLRYKEADETVLEEIFQKARANKLLSSDEIDAYRTETLIRLTHFYHSYNWTMQLHIHAYRNCNTQMLEKLGPDTGYDGMNDLSLTIPLQKLLNRAEETDQLPKTILYSLNPNDYPAILALMGCFQKEQNGKLQLGSGWWYNDTRAGMRDQLTQFADGSALGNFVGMLTDSRSFLSYTRHEYFRRVLCEFLGEMVMRGEAPEDEQLLGSLVQAISYTNAKNYFGFFA
;
A
#
# COMPACT_ATOMS: atom_id res chain seq x y z
N MET A 1 -29.87 4.79 9.79
CA MET A 1 -29.18 6.10 9.74
C MET A 1 -27.88 5.91 8.99
N PHE A 2 -27.51 6.81 8.09
CA PHE A 2 -26.26 6.75 7.33
C PHE A 2 -25.06 6.93 8.28
N LEU A 3 -24.04 6.08 8.17
CA LEU A 3 -22.87 6.03 9.05
C LEU A 3 -23.21 6.08 10.56
N SER A 4 -24.25 5.32 10.96
CA SER A 4 -24.53 5.10 12.38
C SER A 4 -23.38 4.34 13.03
N ASP A 5 -23.39 4.23 14.36
CA ASP A 5 -22.35 3.44 15.07
C ASP A 5 -22.30 1.98 14.61
N ASP A 6 -23.39 1.45 14.09
CA ASP A 6 -23.51 0.09 13.57
C ASP A 6 -23.49 0.00 12.04
N PHE A 7 -23.04 1.04 11.31
CA PHE A 7 -23.01 0.94 9.86
C PHE A 7 -22.14 -0.27 9.40
N LEU A 8 -22.58 -0.98 8.36
CA LEU A 8 -22.09 -2.26 7.88
C LEU A 8 -22.30 -3.48 8.81
N LEU A 9 -22.56 -3.27 10.09
CA LEU A 9 -22.74 -4.33 11.10
C LEU A 9 -24.21 -4.78 11.13
N LYS A 10 -24.55 -5.81 10.37
CA LYS A 10 -25.96 -6.20 10.15
C LYS A 10 -26.57 -7.06 11.26
N ASP A 11 -25.75 -7.86 11.93
CA ASP A 11 -26.18 -8.81 12.96
C ASP A 11 -25.52 -8.51 14.31
N ASP A 12 -26.00 -9.16 15.36
CA ASP A 12 -25.52 -8.93 16.72
C ASP A 12 -24.09 -9.45 16.94
N TRP A 13 -23.67 -10.48 16.22
CA TRP A 13 -22.30 -10.96 16.27
C TRP A 13 -21.34 -9.96 15.63
N ALA A 14 -21.66 -9.43 14.46
CA ALA A 14 -20.86 -8.39 13.81
C ALA A 14 -20.70 -7.15 14.72
N LYS A 15 -21.79 -6.69 15.38
CA LYS A 15 -21.73 -5.57 16.33
C LYS A 15 -20.86 -5.89 17.53
N LYS A 16 -21.07 -7.05 18.16
CA LYS A 16 -20.28 -7.47 19.32
C LYS A 16 -18.79 -7.56 18.98
N LEU A 17 -18.45 -8.23 17.88
CA LEU A 17 -17.06 -8.38 17.44
C LEU A 17 -16.40 -7.02 17.17
N TYR A 18 -17.10 -6.12 16.50
CA TYR A 18 -16.55 -4.80 16.22
C TYR A 18 -16.37 -3.97 17.49
N HIS A 19 -17.43 -3.77 18.27
CA HIS A 19 -17.40 -2.85 19.41
C HIS A 19 -16.50 -3.33 20.55
N SER A 20 -16.43 -4.65 20.78
CA SER A 20 -15.66 -5.21 21.90
C SER A 20 -14.23 -5.56 21.54
N TYR A 21 -13.93 -5.90 20.27
CA TYR A 21 -12.63 -6.49 19.90
C TYR A 21 -11.87 -5.73 18.81
N ALA A 22 -12.57 -5.09 17.83
CA ALA A 22 -11.89 -4.45 16.69
C ALA A 22 -11.68 -2.94 16.85
N LYS A 23 -12.71 -2.24 17.36
CA LYS A 23 -12.82 -0.77 17.32
C LYS A 23 -11.60 -0.04 17.85
N ASN A 24 -11.05 -0.50 18.96
CA ASN A 24 -9.98 0.19 19.71
C ASN A 24 -8.59 -0.39 19.42
N MET A 25 -8.46 -1.34 18.47
CA MET A 25 -7.15 -1.87 18.11
C MET A 25 -6.27 -0.76 17.52
N PRO A 26 -4.98 -0.70 17.87
CA PRO A 26 -4.04 0.20 17.22
C PRO A 26 -3.90 -0.08 15.72
N ILE A 27 -3.27 0.82 14.99
CA ILE A 27 -3.01 0.68 13.57
C ILE A 27 -1.51 0.46 13.34
N ILE A 28 -1.18 -0.57 12.58
CA ILE A 28 0.11 -0.77 11.93
C ILE A 28 -0.14 -0.60 10.44
N ASP A 29 0.25 0.54 9.90
CA ASP A 29 0.16 0.82 8.48
C ASP A 29 1.48 0.43 7.81
N TYR A 30 1.59 -0.85 7.47
CA TYR A 30 2.83 -1.46 7.00
C TYR A 30 3.15 -1.18 5.52
N HIS A 31 2.33 -0.40 4.84
CA HIS A 31 2.61 0.15 3.51
C HIS A 31 1.72 1.37 3.22
N CYS A 32 2.34 2.51 3.01
CA CYS A 32 1.69 3.74 2.55
C CYS A 32 2.66 4.59 1.72
N HIS A 33 2.16 5.70 1.18
CA HIS A 33 2.92 6.67 0.40
C HIS A 33 2.95 8.06 1.07
N LEU A 34 2.89 8.11 2.40
CA LEU A 34 3.08 9.36 3.13
C LEU A 34 4.54 9.80 3.06
N ASP A 35 4.78 11.09 2.85
CA ASP A 35 6.12 11.66 2.82
C ASP A 35 6.68 11.79 4.24
N PRO A 36 7.81 11.14 4.57
CA PRO A 36 8.44 11.25 5.89
C PRO A 36 8.82 12.69 6.26
N LYS A 37 9.12 13.54 5.28
CA LYS A 37 9.36 14.97 5.49
C LYS A 37 8.11 15.68 6.00
N GLU A 38 6.96 15.43 5.37
CA GLU A 38 5.69 16.02 5.82
C GLU A 38 5.30 15.56 7.22
N ILE A 39 5.58 14.29 7.55
CA ILE A 39 5.38 13.75 8.90
C ILE A 39 6.29 14.46 9.90
N TYR A 40 7.57 14.68 9.55
CA TYR A 40 8.53 15.35 10.41
C TYR A 40 8.19 16.82 10.63
N GLU A 41 7.97 17.58 9.56
CA GLU A 41 7.64 19.01 9.62
C GLU A 41 6.33 19.27 10.38
N ASN A 42 5.43 18.32 10.39
CA ASN A 42 4.18 18.34 11.17
C ASN A 42 3.37 19.62 10.99
N ASN A 43 3.28 20.11 9.75
CA ASN A 43 2.51 21.30 9.42
C ASN A 43 1.02 20.98 9.33
N ASN A 44 0.16 21.99 9.54
CA ASN A 44 -1.25 21.90 9.21
C ASN A 44 -1.45 21.80 7.70
N PHE A 45 -2.59 21.24 7.26
CA PHE A 45 -3.06 21.43 5.90
C PHE A 45 -3.54 22.86 5.69
N SER A 46 -3.30 23.42 4.51
CA SER A 46 -3.82 24.73 4.17
C SER A 46 -5.35 24.77 4.09
N ASN A 47 -5.94 23.67 3.65
CA ASN A 47 -7.39 23.50 3.53
C ASN A 47 -7.78 22.04 3.21
N LEU A 48 -9.08 21.77 3.14
CA LEU A 48 -9.64 20.44 2.89
C LEU A 48 -9.34 19.91 1.47
N THR A 49 -9.12 20.78 0.48
CA THR A 49 -8.71 20.37 -0.88
C THR A 49 -7.31 19.75 -0.85
N GLU A 50 -6.34 20.39 -0.18
CA GLU A 50 -5.02 19.80 0.01
C GLU A 50 -5.12 18.43 0.69
N ALA A 51 -5.87 18.34 1.78
CA ALA A 51 -6.00 17.09 2.54
C ALA A 51 -6.68 15.97 1.76
N TRP A 52 -7.62 16.28 0.86
CA TRP A 52 -8.42 15.30 0.14
C TRP A 52 -8.02 15.05 -1.31
N LEU A 53 -7.58 16.09 -2.01
CA LEU A 53 -7.34 16.04 -3.45
C LEU A 53 -5.86 16.22 -3.83
N GLY A 54 -5.02 16.52 -2.86
CA GLY A 54 -3.59 16.71 -3.05
C GLY A 54 -2.86 15.38 -3.33
N GLY A 55 -3.02 14.81 -4.53
CA GLY A 55 -2.36 13.56 -4.91
C GLY A 55 -3.27 12.31 -4.89
N ASP A 56 -4.56 12.46 -4.62
CA ASP A 56 -5.51 11.35 -4.59
C ASP A 56 -6.07 11.06 -5.99
N HIS A 57 -5.33 10.25 -6.74
CA HIS A 57 -5.75 9.84 -8.09
C HIS A 57 -7.01 8.95 -8.09
N TYR A 58 -7.46 8.40 -6.97
CA TYR A 58 -8.75 7.69 -6.85
C TYR A 58 -9.92 8.66 -7.00
N LYS A 59 -9.88 9.78 -6.27
CA LYS A 59 -10.88 10.84 -6.35
C LYS A 59 -10.87 11.52 -7.72
N TRP A 60 -9.69 11.82 -8.28
CA TRP A 60 -9.56 12.41 -9.61
C TRP A 60 -10.21 11.56 -10.70
N ARG A 61 -10.04 10.25 -10.64
CA ARG A 61 -10.64 9.30 -11.59
C ARG A 61 -12.17 9.38 -11.57
N LEU A 62 -12.78 9.48 -10.40
CA LEU A 62 -14.24 9.61 -10.26
C LEU A 62 -14.75 10.98 -10.69
N MET A 63 -14.02 12.05 -10.41
CA MET A 63 -14.35 13.39 -10.90
C MET A 63 -14.38 13.41 -12.44
N ARG A 64 -13.40 12.78 -13.09
CA ARG A 64 -13.40 12.62 -14.56
C ARG A 64 -14.57 11.79 -15.06
N ALA A 65 -14.90 10.69 -14.40
CA ALA A 65 -16.05 9.87 -14.74
C ALA A 65 -17.38 10.64 -14.62
N CYS A 66 -17.42 11.68 -13.80
CA CYS A 66 -18.56 12.59 -13.67
C CYS A 66 -18.51 13.81 -14.59
N GLY A 67 -17.52 13.90 -15.49
CA GLY A 67 -17.40 14.97 -16.47
C GLY A 67 -16.82 16.28 -15.92
N VAL A 68 -16.11 16.23 -14.78
CA VAL A 68 -15.44 17.42 -14.25
C VAL A 68 -14.27 17.81 -15.15
N PRO A 69 -14.15 19.09 -15.57
CA PRO A 69 -13.02 19.54 -16.35
C PRO A 69 -11.68 19.40 -15.60
N GLU A 70 -10.61 19.04 -16.31
CA GLU A 70 -9.28 18.82 -15.71
C GLU A 70 -8.75 20.04 -14.96
N GLU A 71 -9.13 21.24 -15.35
CA GLU A 71 -8.82 22.51 -14.68
C GLU A 71 -9.23 22.48 -13.18
N LYS A 72 -10.35 21.80 -12.87
CA LYS A 72 -10.88 21.64 -11.51
C LYS A 72 -10.46 20.33 -10.83
N ILE A 73 -9.55 19.58 -11.43
CA ILE A 73 -9.01 18.32 -10.86
C ILE A 73 -7.54 18.53 -10.51
N THR A 74 -6.67 18.56 -11.52
CA THR A 74 -5.22 18.74 -11.39
C THR A 74 -4.74 20.10 -11.91
N GLY A 75 -5.61 20.88 -12.57
CA GLY A 75 -5.29 22.20 -13.13
C GLY A 75 -5.28 23.34 -12.11
N ASN A 76 -5.43 24.58 -12.59
CA ASN A 76 -5.18 25.79 -11.81
C ASN A 76 -6.44 26.45 -11.20
N ALA A 77 -7.59 25.76 -11.18
CA ALA A 77 -8.76 26.25 -10.45
C ALA A 77 -8.43 26.45 -8.95
N SER A 78 -9.13 27.36 -8.30
CA SER A 78 -8.96 27.58 -6.86
C SER A 78 -9.30 26.31 -6.04
N ASP A 79 -8.73 26.21 -4.86
CA ASP A 79 -8.96 25.05 -3.98
C ASP A 79 -10.45 24.86 -3.66
N PHE A 80 -11.19 25.96 -3.45
CA PHE A 80 -12.63 25.88 -3.23
C PHE A 80 -13.38 25.38 -4.48
N GLU A 81 -13.00 25.81 -5.68
CA GLU A 81 -13.63 25.31 -6.91
C GLU A 81 -13.38 23.80 -7.13
N LYS A 82 -12.18 23.33 -6.81
CA LYS A 82 -11.85 21.89 -6.82
C LYS A 82 -12.66 21.12 -5.78
N PHE A 83 -12.76 21.63 -4.57
CA PHE A 83 -13.59 21.05 -3.51
C PHE A 83 -15.06 21.02 -3.89
N LEU A 84 -15.61 22.11 -4.44
CA LEU A 84 -16.99 22.17 -4.91
C LEU A 84 -17.25 21.14 -6.01
N ALA A 85 -16.32 20.96 -6.95
CA ALA A 85 -16.43 19.94 -7.99
C ALA A 85 -16.42 18.52 -7.39
N TRP A 86 -15.66 18.28 -6.32
CA TRP A 86 -15.73 17.04 -5.56
C TRP A 86 -17.12 16.89 -4.88
N CYS A 87 -17.64 17.92 -4.24
CA CYS A 87 -18.98 17.91 -3.66
C CYS A 87 -20.09 17.64 -4.68
N GLN A 88 -19.95 18.09 -5.92
CA GLN A 88 -20.86 17.78 -7.02
C GLN A 88 -20.69 16.36 -7.56
N THR A 89 -19.51 15.75 -7.36
CA THR A 89 -19.20 14.37 -7.76
C THR A 89 -19.76 13.34 -6.78
N VAL A 90 -19.61 13.59 -5.48
CA VAL A 90 -19.93 12.62 -4.40
C VAL A 90 -21.36 12.05 -4.48
N PRO A 91 -22.43 12.81 -4.73
CA PRO A 91 -23.78 12.25 -4.86
C PRO A 91 -23.96 11.25 -6.00
N LYS A 92 -23.09 11.30 -7.02
CA LYS A 92 -23.14 10.42 -8.20
C LYS A 92 -22.39 9.10 -7.99
N ILE A 93 -21.63 8.97 -6.91
CA ILE A 93 -20.78 7.81 -6.65
C ILE A 93 -21.26 6.95 -5.47
N ILE A 94 -22.57 7.01 -5.14
CA ILE A 94 -23.16 6.13 -4.12
C ILE A 94 -22.87 4.68 -4.49
N GLY A 95 -22.34 3.90 -3.52
CA GLY A 95 -21.88 2.52 -3.72
C GLY A 95 -20.37 2.38 -3.96
N ASN A 96 -19.70 3.45 -4.37
CA ASN A 96 -18.23 3.48 -4.38
C ASN A 96 -17.70 3.71 -2.95
N PRO A 97 -16.60 3.07 -2.53
CA PRO A 97 -16.04 3.25 -1.18
C PRO A 97 -15.72 4.70 -0.85
N LEU A 98 -15.28 5.52 -1.80
CA LEU A 98 -14.96 6.93 -1.57
C LEU A 98 -16.18 7.76 -1.13
N TYR A 99 -17.40 7.34 -1.47
CA TYR A 99 -18.61 7.94 -0.91
C TYR A 99 -18.64 7.77 0.61
N SER A 100 -18.47 6.54 1.07
CA SER A 100 -18.52 6.23 2.51
C SER A 100 -17.29 6.77 3.24
N TRP A 101 -16.09 6.62 2.65
CA TRP A 101 -14.84 7.07 3.29
C TRP A 101 -14.80 8.58 3.48
N SER A 102 -15.15 9.38 2.46
CA SER A 102 -15.15 10.84 2.60
C SER A 102 -16.11 11.33 3.69
N HIS A 103 -17.32 10.72 3.78
CA HIS A 103 -18.24 11.03 4.86
C HIS A 103 -17.75 10.52 6.23
N LEU A 104 -17.08 9.37 6.27
CA LEU A 104 -16.50 8.82 7.49
C LEU A 104 -15.35 9.70 8.00
N GLU A 105 -14.51 10.21 7.11
CA GLU A 105 -13.46 11.19 7.42
C GLU A 105 -14.07 12.47 8.01
N LEU A 106 -15.12 13.04 7.39
CA LEU A 106 -15.82 14.19 7.96
C LEU A 106 -16.35 13.93 9.36
N LYS A 107 -16.94 12.78 9.55
CA LYS A 107 -17.55 12.42 10.85
C LYS A 107 -16.51 12.15 11.93
N ARG A 108 -15.42 11.44 11.61
CA ARG A 108 -14.41 11.01 12.59
C ARG A 108 -13.41 12.09 12.96
N PHE A 109 -12.98 12.86 11.97
CA PHE A 109 -11.97 13.90 12.21
C PHE A 109 -12.58 15.26 12.52
N PHE A 110 -13.71 15.61 11.92
CA PHE A 110 -14.25 16.97 12.00
C PHE A 110 -15.59 17.08 12.76
N ASP A 111 -16.17 15.96 13.20
CA ASP A 111 -17.50 15.90 13.81
C ASP A 111 -18.60 16.56 12.94
N ILE A 112 -18.43 16.43 11.61
CA ILE A 112 -19.36 16.95 10.62
C ILE A 112 -20.23 15.79 10.10
N ASP A 113 -21.55 15.87 10.35
CA ASP A 113 -22.56 14.86 9.94
C ASP A 113 -23.43 15.40 8.79
N LEU A 114 -22.83 16.16 7.88
CA LEU A 114 -23.49 16.70 6.69
C LEU A 114 -23.21 15.79 5.49
N LEU A 115 -24.20 15.67 4.59
CA LEU A 115 -23.98 15.03 3.30
C LEU A 115 -23.06 15.89 2.42
N ILE A 116 -22.06 15.27 1.82
CA ILE A 116 -21.18 15.92 0.86
C ILE A 116 -21.95 16.11 -0.45
N ASN A 117 -22.36 17.32 -0.70
CA ASN A 117 -23.08 17.77 -1.90
C ASN A 117 -22.86 19.26 -2.12
N GLU A 118 -23.33 19.80 -3.23
CA GLU A 118 -23.19 21.21 -3.58
C GLU A 118 -23.84 22.14 -2.55
N GLU A 119 -25.02 21.77 -2.02
CA GLU A 119 -25.78 22.59 -1.05
C GLU A 119 -25.01 22.79 0.26
N ASN A 120 -24.30 21.77 0.72
CA ASN A 120 -23.54 21.80 1.97
C ASN A 120 -22.07 22.22 1.80
N ALA A 121 -21.60 22.41 0.57
CA ALA A 121 -20.18 22.61 0.28
C ALA A 121 -19.55 23.75 1.07
N GLU A 122 -20.13 24.96 1.05
CA GLU A 122 -19.60 26.11 1.81
C GLU A 122 -19.56 25.85 3.32
N LYS A 123 -20.57 25.18 3.86
CA LYS A 123 -20.65 24.90 5.29
C LYS A 123 -19.58 23.89 5.70
N ILE A 124 -19.42 22.80 4.92
CA ILE A 124 -18.38 21.79 5.16
C ILE A 124 -16.99 22.44 5.04
N TRP A 125 -16.77 23.24 3.98
CA TRP A 125 -15.51 23.93 3.75
C TRP A 125 -15.11 24.80 4.92
N THR A 126 -16.01 25.65 5.37
CA THR A 126 -15.75 26.57 6.49
C THR A 126 -15.43 25.81 7.77
N GLN A 127 -16.31 24.88 8.17
CA GLN A 127 -16.13 24.12 9.42
C GLN A 127 -14.89 23.24 9.42
N ALA A 128 -14.64 22.53 8.32
CA ALA A 128 -13.47 21.66 8.24
C ALA A 128 -12.15 22.45 8.25
N ASN A 129 -12.09 23.59 7.53
CA ASN A 129 -10.88 24.40 7.50
C ASN A 129 -10.62 25.12 8.83
N GLU A 130 -11.63 25.53 9.57
CA GLU A 130 -11.45 26.04 10.93
C GLU A 130 -10.79 24.99 11.85
N ILE A 131 -11.18 23.72 11.71
CA ILE A 131 -10.62 22.61 12.49
C ILE A 131 -9.21 22.26 12.00
N LEU A 132 -8.99 22.19 10.69
CA LEU A 132 -7.67 21.94 10.09
C LEU A 132 -6.62 22.97 10.50
N ALA A 133 -7.00 24.21 10.75
CA ALA A 133 -6.10 25.28 11.21
C ALA A 133 -5.64 25.10 12.66
N THR A 134 -6.24 24.21 13.44
CA THR A 134 -5.89 24.02 14.85
C THR A 134 -4.61 23.16 14.99
N PRO A 135 -3.82 23.34 16.07
CA PRO A 135 -2.62 22.53 16.31
C PRO A 135 -2.89 21.02 16.38
N ASP A 136 -4.07 20.63 16.80
CA ASP A 136 -4.51 19.25 16.93
C ASP A 136 -4.72 18.54 15.59
N PHE A 137 -4.71 19.27 14.48
CA PHE A 137 -4.86 18.76 13.11
C PHE A 137 -3.59 18.91 12.28
N ARG A 138 -2.44 19.00 12.92
CA ARG A 138 -1.17 18.77 12.26
C ARG A 138 -1.05 17.30 11.82
N ARG A 139 -0.26 17.03 10.81
CA ARG A 139 -0.16 15.70 10.17
C ARG A 139 0.11 14.56 11.16
N ARG A 140 1.09 14.70 12.06
CA ARG A 140 1.37 13.69 13.09
C ARG A 140 0.22 13.53 14.10
N GLU A 141 -0.44 14.63 14.45
CA GLU A 141 -1.54 14.59 15.41
C GLU A 141 -2.76 13.83 14.87
N ILE A 142 -2.99 13.89 13.55
CA ILE A 142 -4.02 13.09 12.87
C ILE A 142 -3.68 11.59 12.98
N ALA A 143 -2.43 11.20 12.75
CA ALA A 143 -1.98 9.81 12.92
C ALA A 143 -2.13 9.33 14.38
N LYS A 144 -1.70 10.15 15.35
CA LYS A 144 -1.84 9.85 16.78
C LYS A 144 -3.32 9.71 17.21
N LYS A 145 -4.19 10.62 16.77
CA LYS A 145 -5.65 10.54 16.99
C LYS A 145 -6.27 9.27 16.42
N SER A 146 -5.71 8.76 15.34
CA SER A 146 -6.14 7.51 14.70
C SER A 146 -5.59 6.26 15.40
N ASN A 147 -4.86 6.40 16.49
CA ASN A 147 -4.20 5.32 17.22
C ASN A 147 -3.20 4.53 16.35
N VAL A 148 -2.41 5.24 15.54
CA VAL A 148 -1.37 4.64 14.69
C VAL A 148 -0.09 4.48 15.50
N GLU A 149 0.45 3.27 15.53
CA GLU A 149 1.73 2.94 16.17
C GLU A 149 2.88 2.87 15.17
N VAL A 150 2.60 2.43 13.94
CA VAL A 150 3.62 2.25 12.89
C VAL A 150 3.10 2.80 11.57
N ILE A 151 3.96 3.55 10.90
CA ILE A 151 3.80 4.00 9.51
C ILE A 151 5.02 3.52 8.73
N CYS A 152 4.82 2.66 7.72
CA CYS A 152 5.88 2.30 6.78
C CYS A 152 5.70 3.12 5.50
N THR A 153 6.66 3.98 5.23
CA THR A 153 6.73 4.82 4.04
C THR A 153 7.22 4.03 2.82
N THR A 154 7.48 4.68 1.71
CA THR A 154 7.96 4.03 0.48
C THR A 154 9.19 4.79 -0.01
N ASP A 155 10.39 4.17 0.12
CA ASP A 155 11.64 4.88 0.03
C ASP A 155 12.61 4.24 -0.99
N ASP A 156 13.30 5.10 -1.76
CA ASP A 156 14.25 4.68 -2.77
C ASP A 156 15.56 4.17 -2.13
N PRO A 157 16.25 3.17 -2.68
CA PRO A 157 17.56 2.73 -2.19
C PRO A 157 18.61 3.84 -2.05
N ALA A 158 18.52 4.91 -2.83
CA ALA A 158 19.42 6.05 -2.75
C ALA A 158 19.03 7.09 -1.68
N ASP A 159 17.92 6.91 -0.95
CA ASP A 159 17.47 7.83 0.09
C ASP A 159 18.39 7.82 1.30
N ASP A 160 18.71 8.98 1.85
CA ASP A 160 19.55 9.13 3.05
C ASP A 160 18.80 8.86 4.37
N LEU A 161 17.49 8.65 4.31
CA LEU A 161 16.61 8.42 5.46
C LEU A 161 16.69 9.50 6.54
N HIS A 162 17.07 10.71 6.18
CA HIS A 162 17.27 11.82 7.12
C HIS A 162 16.06 12.07 8.01
N TYR A 163 14.86 12.14 7.42
CA TYR A 163 13.64 12.41 8.19
C TYR A 163 13.22 11.24 9.06
N HIS A 164 13.49 10.00 8.66
CA HIS A 164 13.27 8.82 9.51
C HIS A 164 14.16 8.85 10.74
N GLN A 165 15.43 9.25 10.60
CA GLN A 165 16.36 9.39 11.72
C GLN A 165 15.89 10.46 12.71
N LEU A 166 15.46 11.62 12.19
CA LEU A 166 14.93 12.70 13.03
C LEU A 166 13.66 12.25 13.77
N LEU A 167 12.73 11.62 13.09
CA LEU A 167 11.48 11.11 13.67
C LEU A 167 11.75 10.03 14.74
N ALA A 168 12.67 9.12 14.50
CA ALA A 168 13.03 8.09 15.49
C ALA A 168 13.58 8.69 16.78
N HIS A 169 14.25 9.85 16.68
CA HIS A 169 14.81 10.52 17.86
C HIS A 169 13.76 11.40 18.58
N GLU A 170 12.93 12.13 17.82
CA GLU A 170 12.03 13.16 18.38
C GLU A 170 10.63 12.62 18.72
N GLU A 171 10.17 11.55 18.04
CA GLU A 171 8.83 10.99 18.16
C GLU A 171 8.84 9.46 18.34
N PRO A 172 9.46 8.95 19.41
CA PRO A 172 9.67 7.51 19.60
C PRO A 172 8.36 6.71 19.75
N ASP A 173 7.26 7.36 20.10
CA ASP A 173 5.96 6.73 20.30
C ASP A 173 5.20 6.48 18.97
N LEU A 174 5.58 7.16 17.89
CA LEU A 174 5.07 6.94 16.54
C LEU A 174 6.23 6.44 15.67
N LYS A 175 6.26 5.14 15.40
CA LYS A 175 7.31 4.56 14.56
C LYS A 175 7.06 4.88 13.09
N VAL A 176 7.88 5.75 12.51
CA VAL A 176 7.91 6.01 11.07
C VAL A 176 9.12 5.29 10.49
N LEU A 177 8.88 4.20 9.77
CA LEU A 177 9.91 3.27 9.31
C LEU A 177 10.00 3.29 7.79
N PRO A 178 11.21 3.22 7.21
CA PRO A 178 11.34 3.12 5.78
C PRO A 178 10.94 1.74 5.26
N SER A 179 10.41 1.70 4.01
CA SER A 179 10.29 0.48 3.22
C SER A 179 11.22 0.56 2.03
N PHE A 180 11.97 -0.50 1.77
CA PHE A 180 12.93 -0.54 0.67
C PHE A 180 12.24 -0.81 -0.66
N ARG A 181 12.20 0.20 -1.57
CA ARG A 181 11.54 0.09 -2.88
C ARG A 181 12.53 0.25 -4.03
N PRO A 182 13.12 -0.84 -4.52
CA PRO A 182 14.16 -0.82 -5.55
C PRO A 182 13.62 -0.79 -6.98
N ASP A 183 12.46 -0.22 -7.24
CA ASP A 183 11.83 -0.21 -8.57
C ASP A 183 12.74 0.40 -9.64
N LYS A 184 13.54 1.43 -9.31
CA LYS A 184 14.47 2.04 -10.24
C LYS A 184 15.66 1.12 -10.56
N ALA A 185 16.05 0.25 -9.61
CA ALA A 185 17.06 -0.78 -9.87
C ALA A 185 16.52 -1.84 -10.82
N LEU A 186 15.25 -2.22 -10.72
CA LEU A 186 14.61 -3.25 -11.55
C LEU A 186 14.22 -2.73 -12.94
N ASN A 187 14.01 -1.44 -13.10
CA ASN A 187 13.54 -0.83 -14.34
C ASN A 187 14.71 -0.34 -15.22
N ILE A 188 15.62 -1.23 -15.53
CA ILE A 188 16.88 -0.97 -16.26
C ILE A 188 16.69 -0.31 -17.64
N GLU A 189 15.52 -0.52 -18.26
CA GLU A 189 15.16 0.04 -19.58
C GLU A 189 14.61 1.45 -19.52
N LYS A 190 14.27 1.94 -18.31
CA LYS A 190 13.62 3.25 -18.17
C LYS A 190 14.61 4.38 -18.37
N GLU A 191 14.14 5.46 -19.00
CA GLU A 191 14.85 6.73 -19.00
C GLU A 191 15.13 7.15 -17.55
N GLY A 192 16.36 7.59 -17.28
CA GLY A 192 16.78 7.98 -15.93
C GLY A 192 17.50 6.89 -15.15
N PHE A 193 17.59 5.64 -15.63
CA PHE A 193 18.33 4.58 -14.94
C PHE A 193 19.77 5.00 -14.62
N ASN A 194 20.51 5.55 -15.60
CA ASN A 194 21.89 6.00 -15.40
C ASN A 194 22.02 7.18 -14.42
N ALA A 195 21.06 8.11 -14.43
CA ALA A 195 21.03 9.21 -13.47
C ALA A 195 20.75 8.68 -12.04
N TRP A 196 19.87 7.69 -11.92
CA TRP A 196 19.61 7.03 -10.65
C TRP A 196 20.84 6.24 -10.13
N ILE A 197 21.57 5.54 -11.01
CA ILE A 197 22.84 4.89 -10.61
C ILE A 197 23.80 5.92 -9.99
N THR A 198 23.92 7.12 -10.56
CA THR A 198 24.76 8.18 -9.98
C THR A 198 24.30 8.57 -8.57
N LEU A 199 23.00 8.71 -8.32
CA LEU A 199 22.48 8.98 -6.98
C LEU A 199 22.77 7.84 -6.00
N LEU A 200 22.71 6.58 -6.48
CA LEU A 200 23.02 5.42 -5.67
C LEU A 200 24.52 5.35 -5.35
N GLU A 201 25.40 5.69 -6.30
CA GLU A 201 26.85 5.83 -6.10
C GLU A 201 27.16 6.88 -5.02
N GLU A 202 26.50 8.03 -5.08
CA GLU A 202 26.65 9.10 -4.07
C GLU A 202 26.16 8.63 -2.70
N ALA A 203 25.01 7.96 -2.62
CA ALA A 203 24.43 7.47 -1.36
C ALA A 203 25.28 6.35 -0.71
N ALA A 204 26.03 5.58 -1.50
CA ALA A 204 26.88 4.49 -1.03
C ALA A 204 28.35 4.87 -0.91
N ASP A 205 28.76 6.06 -1.38
CA ASP A 205 30.15 6.48 -1.54
C ASP A 205 30.99 5.43 -2.31
N GLN A 206 30.40 4.87 -3.37
CA GLN A 206 31.01 3.79 -4.16
C GLN A 206 30.62 3.89 -5.63
N THR A 207 31.59 3.73 -6.54
CA THR A 207 31.34 3.68 -8.00
C THR A 207 30.75 2.33 -8.42
N ILE A 208 29.81 2.35 -9.36
CA ILE A 208 29.14 1.18 -9.91
C ILE A 208 29.44 1.07 -11.41
N THR A 209 30.36 0.19 -11.77
CA THR A 209 30.79 -0.04 -13.15
C THR A 209 30.36 -1.39 -13.70
N THR A 210 30.05 -2.35 -12.83
CA THR A 210 29.62 -3.71 -13.16
C THR A 210 28.27 -4.05 -12.53
N TYR A 211 27.60 -5.06 -13.07
CA TYR A 211 26.36 -5.58 -12.49
C TYR A 211 26.59 -6.11 -11.06
N GLN A 212 27.72 -6.78 -10.83
CA GLN A 212 28.06 -7.31 -9.51
C GLN A 212 28.22 -6.18 -8.48
N GLU A 213 28.88 -5.09 -8.83
CA GLU A 213 29.00 -3.90 -7.95
C GLU A 213 27.64 -3.28 -7.64
N LEU A 214 26.69 -3.26 -8.59
CA LEU A 214 25.33 -2.82 -8.33
C LEU A 214 24.65 -3.68 -7.26
N ILE A 215 24.77 -5.00 -7.35
CA ILE A 215 24.18 -5.92 -6.36
C ILE A 215 24.82 -5.74 -4.98
N GLU A 216 26.14 -5.57 -4.92
CA GLU A 216 26.85 -5.32 -3.67
C GLU A 216 26.42 -4.00 -3.01
N VAL A 217 26.27 -2.94 -3.80
CA VAL A 217 25.79 -1.65 -3.31
C VAL A 217 24.33 -1.75 -2.83
N LEU A 218 23.47 -2.44 -3.57
CA LEU A 218 22.09 -2.68 -3.10
C LEU A 218 22.06 -3.45 -1.78
N GLY A 219 22.95 -4.44 -1.59
CA GLY A 219 23.10 -5.13 -0.32
C GLY A 219 23.51 -4.20 0.82
N GLN A 220 24.49 -3.31 0.59
CA GLN A 220 24.89 -2.29 1.57
C GLN A 220 23.74 -1.33 1.91
N ARG A 221 22.94 -0.93 0.90
CA ARG A 221 21.77 -0.07 1.14
C ARG A 221 20.67 -0.79 1.94
N ILE A 222 20.46 -2.08 1.70
CA ILE A 222 19.54 -2.90 2.51
C ILE A 222 20.02 -2.96 3.96
N GLU A 223 21.32 -3.15 4.21
CA GLU A 223 21.88 -3.10 5.56
C GLU A 223 21.68 -1.72 6.20
N TYR A 224 21.93 -0.65 5.47
CA TYR A 224 21.67 0.72 5.94
C TYR A 224 20.21 0.94 6.32
N PHE A 225 19.28 0.54 5.47
CA PHE A 225 17.84 0.61 5.75
C PHE A 225 17.47 -0.24 6.98
N HIS A 226 18.05 -1.44 7.11
CA HIS A 226 17.82 -2.30 8.27
C HIS A 226 18.24 -1.64 9.58
N GLN A 227 19.40 -0.98 9.60
CA GLN A 227 19.90 -0.22 10.74
C GLN A 227 18.99 0.95 11.12
N HIS A 228 18.22 1.47 10.15
CA HIS A 228 17.21 2.53 10.37
C HIS A 228 15.78 2.01 10.57
N GLY A 229 15.64 0.73 10.93
CA GLY A 229 14.36 0.15 11.33
C GLY A 229 13.53 -0.47 10.20
N CYS A 230 14.02 -0.47 8.96
CA CYS A 230 13.35 -1.15 7.84
C CYS A 230 13.20 -2.64 8.12
N ARG A 231 12.01 -3.18 7.85
CA ARG A 231 11.69 -4.61 7.97
C ARG A 231 10.90 -5.15 6.78
N VAL A 232 10.66 -4.29 5.80
CA VAL A 232 9.84 -4.61 4.63
C VAL A 232 10.48 -4.08 3.36
N SER A 233 10.34 -4.84 2.27
CA SER A 233 10.56 -4.34 0.93
C SER A 233 9.24 -4.23 0.18
N ASP A 234 9.20 -3.38 -0.84
CA ASP A 234 8.05 -3.18 -1.69
C ASP A 234 8.49 -3.14 -3.16
N HIS A 235 7.72 -3.79 -4.02
CA HIS A 235 8.01 -3.90 -5.44
C HIS A 235 6.76 -3.68 -6.28
N ALA A 236 6.80 -2.71 -7.19
CA ALA A 236 5.78 -2.54 -8.21
C ALA A 236 6.15 -3.34 -9.47
N LEU A 237 5.47 -4.45 -9.65
CA LEU A 237 5.65 -5.35 -10.79
C LEU A 237 4.42 -5.24 -11.71
N ASP A 238 4.48 -4.38 -12.71
CA ASP A 238 3.39 -4.21 -13.68
C ASP A 238 3.04 -5.55 -14.35
N THR A 239 4.09 -6.33 -14.63
CA THR A 239 3.97 -7.72 -15.07
C THR A 239 5.08 -8.53 -14.42
N LEU A 240 4.75 -9.71 -13.91
CA LEU A 240 5.76 -10.67 -13.49
C LEU A 240 6.08 -11.61 -14.65
N ARG A 241 7.31 -11.54 -15.14
CA ARG A 241 7.87 -12.48 -16.10
C ARG A 241 9.08 -13.15 -15.48
N TYR A 242 9.42 -14.33 -15.97
CA TYR A 242 10.54 -15.10 -15.44
C TYR A 242 11.44 -15.55 -16.57
N LYS A 243 12.70 -15.14 -16.49
CA LYS A 243 13.74 -15.57 -17.42
C LYS A 243 15.08 -15.61 -16.69
N GLU A 244 15.75 -16.76 -16.75
CA GLU A 244 17.08 -16.95 -16.15
C GLU A 244 18.18 -16.43 -17.08
N ALA A 245 19.27 -15.96 -16.48
CA ALA A 245 20.50 -15.62 -17.16
C ALA A 245 21.71 -15.86 -16.25
N ASP A 246 22.85 -16.13 -16.85
CA ASP A 246 24.12 -16.24 -16.12
C ASP A 246 24.79 -14.86 -15.93
N GLU A 247 25.84 -14.83 -15.12
CA GLU A 247 26.56 -13.60 -14.77
C GLU A 247 27.10 -12.86 -16.01
N THR A 248 27.57 -13.59 -17.02
CA THR A 248 28.15 -13.00 -18.24
C THR A 248 27.06 -12.24 -19.01
N VAL A 249 25.88 -12.86 -19.16
CA VAL A 249 24.73 -12.25 -19.84
C VAL A 249 24.22 -11.04 -19.06
N LEU A 250 24.14 -11.13 -17.72
CA LEU A 250 23.70 -10.01 -16.87
C LEU A 250 24.66 -8.82 -16.97
N GLU A 251 25.98 -9.08 -16.97
CA GLU A 251 26.97 -8.03 -17.17
C GLU A 251 26.83 -7.38 -18.55
N GLU A 252 26.63 -8.14 -19.62
CA GLU A 252 26.42 -7.61 -20.98
C GLU A 252 25.15 -6.73 -21.03
N ILE A 253 24.06 -7.14 -20.38
CA ILE A 253 22.80 -6.37 -20.29
C ILE A 253 23.07 -5.06 -19.55
N PHE A 254 23.72 -5.13 -18.39
CA PHE A 254 24.06 -3.96 -17.60
C PHE A 254 24.90 -2.95 -18.38
N GLN A 255 25.97 -3.42 -19.06
CA GLN A 255 26.84 -2.56 -19.88
C GLN A 255 26.08 -1.93 -21.07
N LYS A 256 25.13 -2.64 -21.67
CA LYS A 256 24.24 -2.06 -22.70
C LYS A 256 23.40 -0.91 -22.12
N ALA A 257 22.80 -1.10 -20.95
CA ALA A 257 22.01 -0.08 -20.29
C ALA A 257 22.86 1.14 -19.89
N ARG A 258 24.07 0.89 -19.33
CA ARG A 258 25.03 1.96 -18.99
C ARG A 258 25.45 2.78 -20.21
N ALA A 259 25.49 2.15 -21.38
CA ALA A 259 25.77 2.80 -22.67
C ALA A 259 24.52 3.41 -23.35
N ASN A 260 23.36 3.46 -22.68
CA ASN A 260 22.06 3.90 -23.21
C ASN A 260 21.65 3.17 -24.51
N LYS A 261 22.02 1.90 -24.65
CA LYS A 261 21.59 1.05 -25.77
C LYS A 261 20.23 0.42 -25.47
N LEU A 262 19.44 0.23 -26.52
CA LEU A 262 18.14 -0.46 -26.39
C LEU A 262 18.35 -1.92 -25.94
N LEU A 263 17.54 -2.32 -24.98
CA LEU A 263 17.44 -3.69 -24.51
C LEU A 263 16.22 -4.37 -25.15
N SER A 264 16.35 -5.65 -25.45
CA SER A 264 15.22 -6.49 -25.81
C SER A 264 14.35 -6.81 -24.58
N SER A 265 13.09 -7.18 -24.79
CA SER A 265 12.22 -7.62 -23.70
C SER A 265 12.80 -8.81 -22.94
N ASP A 266 13.46 -9.72 -23.62
CA ASP A 266 14.11 -10.88 -23.03
C ASP A 266 15.28 -10.51 -22.11
N GLU A 267 16.07 -9.51 -22.47
CA GLU A 267 17.15 -8.98 -21.65
C GLU A 267 16.61 -8.28 -20.40
N ILE A 268 15.53 -7.50 -20.56
CA ILE A 268 14.86 -6.83 -19.44
C ILE A 268 14.29 -7.87 -18.47
N ASP A 269 13.58 -8.87 -18.96
CA ASP A 269 12.98 -9.92 -18.14
C ASP A 269 14.04 -10.73 -17.39
N ALA A 270 15.17 -11.04 -18.04
CA ALA A 270 16.29 -11.76 -17.43
C ALA A 270 16.95 -10.94 -16.31
N TYR A 271 17.25 -9.68 -16.59
CA TYR A 271 17.83 -8.78 -15.60
C TYR A 271 16.92 -8.61 -14.37
N ARG A 272 15.62 -8.36 -14.58
CA ARG A 272 14.64 -8.21 -13.50
C ARG A 272 14.53 -9.48 -12.65
N THR A 273 14.43 -10.63 -13.30
CA THR A 273 14.35 -11.93 -12.61
C THR A 273 15.54 -12.15 -11.69
N GLU A 274 16.76 -12.07 -12.24
CA GLU A 274 17.97 -12.37 -11.48
C GLU A 274 18.26 -11.30 -10.42
N THR A 275 17.98 -10.02 -10.71
CA THR A 275 18.13 -8.96 -9.71
C THR A 275 17.13 -9.16 -8.55
N LEU A 276 15.87 -9.47 -8.83
CA LEU A 276 14.89 -9.73 -7.79
C LEU A 276 15.27 -10.95 -6.94
N ILE A 277 15.75 -12.04 -7.55
CA ILE A 277 16.24 -13.22 -6.82
C ILE A 277 17.37 -12.84 -5.86
N ARG A 278 18.36 -12.03 -6.29
CA ARG A 278 19.45 -11.58 -5.42
C ARG A 278 18.93 -10.72 -4.26
N LEU A 279 17.96 -9.86 -4.52
CA LEU A 279 17.32 -9.06 -3.49
C LEU A 279 16.57 -9.94 -2.47
N THR A 280 15.88 -11.01 -2.92
CA THR A 280 15.20 -11.93 -1.98
C THR A 280 16.17 -12.57 -1.00
N HIS A 281 17.39 -12.90 -1.42
CA HIS A 281 18.43 -13.45 -0.54
C HIS A 281 18.82 -12.47 0.57
N PHE A 282 18.98 -11.20 0.24
CA PHE A 282 19.21 -10.17 1.26
C PHE A 282 18.02 -10.02 2.19
N TYR A 283 16.79 -9.95 1.67
CA TYR A 283 15.59 -9.83 2.51
C TYR A 283 15.45 -11.00 3.47
N HIS A 284 15.71 -12.22 3.00
CA HIS A 284 15.72 -13.40 3.84
C HIS A 284 16.75 -13.30 4.96
N SER A 285 18.00 -12.89 4.65
CA SER A 285 19.10 -12.80 5.64
C SER A 285 18.81 -11.79 6.75
N TYR A 286 18.06 -10.72 6.45
CA TYR A 286 17.62 -9.72 7.43
C TYR A 286 16.22 -10.02 8.03
N ASN A 287 15.62 -11.15 7.71
CA ASN A 287 14.26 -11.53 8.15
C ASN A 287 13.19 -10.48 7.78
N TRP A 288 13.35 -9.81 6.64
CA TRP A 288 12.38 -8.87 6.12
C TRP A 288 11.17 -9.56 5.50
N THR A 289 10.10 -8.83 5.35
CA THR A 289 8.94 -9.21 4.57
C THR A 289 9.01 -8.55 3.19
N MET A 290 8.97 -9.36 2.13
CA MET A 290 8.91 -8.90 0.76
C MET A 290 7.45 -8.68 0.34
N GLN A 291 7.12 -7.51 -0.20
CA GLN A 291 5.80 -7.19 -0.74
C GLN A 291 5.89 -7.07 -2.26
N LEU A 292 5.06 -7.83 -2.99
CA LEU A 292 5.00 -7.83 -4.44
C LEU A 292 3.64 -7.33 -4.92
N HIS A 293 3.59 -6.12 -5.49
CA HIS A 293 2.41 -5.50 -6.09
C HIS A 293 2.39 -5.77 -7.60
N ILE A 294 1.48 -6.61 -8.06
CA ILE A 294 1.51 -7.20 -9.40
C ILE A 294 0.27 -6.78 -10.19
N HIS A 295 0.40 -6.68 -11.53
CA HIS A 295 -0.67 -6.46 -12.50
C HIS A 295 -1.26 -5.05 -12.53
N ALA A 296 -0.57 -4.04 -12.03
CA ALA A 296 -0.92 -2.65 -12.35
C ALA A 296 -0.52 -2.36 -13.82
N TYR A 297 -1.49 -2.00 -14.66
CA TYR A 297 -1.22 -1.58 -16.04
C TYR A 297 -1.12 -0.06 -16.06
N ARG A 298 0.09 0.45 -16.06
CA ARG A 298 0.35 1.88 -15.91
C ARG A 298 0.11 2.65 -17.20
N ASN A 299 -0.34 3.90 -17.06
CA ASN A 299 -0.40 4.89 -18.12
C ASN A 299 -1.16 4.42 -19.37
N CYS A 300 -2.36 3.86 -19.19
CA CYS A 300 -3.19 3.29 -20.28
C CYS A 300 -3.60 4.31 -21.35
N ASN A 301 -3.53 5.61 -21.05
CA ASN A 301 -3.89 6.70 -21.96
C ASN A 301 -2.66 7.55 -22.30
N THR A 302 -2.03 7.29 -23.45
CA THR A 302 -0.81 7.97 -23.89
C THR A 302 -0.98 9.49 -23.98
N GLN A 303 -2.12 9.98 -24.49
CA GLN A 303 -2.38 11.42 -24.59
C GLN A 303 -2.38 12.10 -23.22
N MET A 304 -2.97 11.41 -22.21
CA MET A 304 -3.04 11.98 -20.87
C MET A 304 -1.71 11.86 -20.13
N LEU A 305 -0.92 10.82 -20.40
CA LEU A 305 0.45 10.71 -19.92
C LEU A 305 1.32 11.88 -20.43
N GLU A 306 1.23 12.20 -21.73
CA GLU A 306 1.95 13.35 -22.31
C GLU A 306 1.51 14.69 -21.71
N LYS A 307 0.22 14.82 -21.40
CA LYS A 307 -0.36 16.07 -20.91
C LYS A 307 -0.17 16.29 -19.41
N LEU A 308 -0.30 15.26 -18.59
CA LEU A 308 -0.38 15.34 -17.13
C LEU A 308 0.76 14.63 -16.39
N GLY A 309 1.51 13.79 -17.08
CA GLY A 309 2.52 12.93 -16.47
C GLY A 309 1.94 11.64 -15.87
N PRO A 310 2.80 10.82 -15.22
CA PRO A 310 2.42 9.58 -14.58
C PRO A 310 1.62 9.83 -13.27
N ASP A 311 1.04 8.75 -12.72
CA ASP A 311 0.33 8.74 -11.43
C ASP A 311 -0.87 9.71 -11.34
N THR A 312 -1.49 10.00 -12.46
CA THR A 312 -2.63 10.92 -12.53
C THR A 312 -3.99 10.23 -12.67
N GLY A 313 -4.06 8.90 -12.45
CA GLY A 313 -5.29 8.13 -12.42
C GLY A 313 -5.70 7.50 -13.75
N TYR A 314 -4.79 7.42 -14.71
CA TYR A 314 -5.01 6.76 -16.01
C TYR A 314 -4.39 5.36 -16.09
N ASP A 315 -4.36 4.67 -14.96
CA ASP A 315 -3.90 3.30 -14.83
C ASP A 315 -5.06 2.31 -14.89
N GLY A 316 -4.77 1.09 -15.25
CA GLY A 316 -5.69 -0.04 -15.29
C GLY A 316 -5.11 -1.27 -14.60
N MET A 317 -5.74 -2.42 -14.81
CA MET A 317 -5.20 -3.71 -14.44
C MET A 317 -4.99 -4.55 -15.69
N ASN A 318 -4.03 -5.48 -15.65
CA ASN A 318 -3.84 -6.45 -16.72
C ASN A 318 -4.27 -7.86 -16.28
N ASP A 319 -4.34 -8.78 -17.25
CA ASP A 319 -4.75 -10.17 -17.08
C ASP A 319 -3.70 -11.16 -17.60
N LEU A 320 -2.43 -10.74 -17.62
CA LEU A 320 -1.34 -11.61 -18.03
C LEU A 320 -1.18 -12.80 -17.08
N SER A 321 -0.69 -13.92 -17.62
CA SER A 321 -0.50 -15.13 -16.82
C SER A 321 0.49 -14.90 -15.69
N LEU A 322 0.04 -15.10 -14.45
CA LEU A 322 0.84 -14.92 -13.23
C LEU A 322 1.40 -16.24 -12.69
N THR A 323 0.64 -17.33 -12.76
CA THR A 323 0.91 -18.56 -11.99
C THR A 323 2.30 -19.13 -12.24
N ILE A 324 2.68 -19.30 -13.50
CA ILE A 324 3.97 -19.95 -13.83
C ILE A 324 5.17 -19.05 -13.52
N PRO A 325 5.20 -17.75 -13.90
CA PRO A 325 6.30 -16.87 -13.49
C PRO A 325 6.46 -16.77 -11.98
N LEU A 326 5.35 -16.65 -11.25
CA LEU A 326 5.37 -16.56 -9.78
C LEU A 326 5.88 -17.85 -9.15
N GLN A 327 5.38 -19.01 -9.61
CA GLN A 327 5.87 -20.31 -9.14
C GLN A 327 7.39 -20.45 -9.31
N LYS A 328 7.92 -20.07 -10.49
CA LYS A 328 9.35 -20.16 -10.77
C LYS A 328 10.17 -19.22 -9.88
N LEU A 329 9.71 -17.98 -9.67
CA LEU A 329 10.36 -17.01 -8.80
C LEU A 329 10.44 -17.53 -7.35
N LEU A 330 9.30 -17.97 -6.80
CA LEU A 330 9.24 -18.50 -5.43
C LEU A 330 10.09 -19.77 -5.27
N ASN A 331 10.02 -20.68 -6.25
CA ASN A 331 10.78 -21.92 -6.23
C ASN A 331 12.29 -21.68 -6.28
N ARG A 332 12.75 -20.75 -7.13
CA ARG A 332 14.17 -20.42 -7.24
C ARG A 332 14.77 -19.91 -5.92
N ALA A 333 14.01 -19.08 -5.18
CA ALA A 333 14.44 -18.62 -3.86
C ALA A 333 14.35 -19.74 -2.81
N GLU A 334 13.34 -20.61 -2.91
CA GLU A 334 13.11 -21.71 -1.98
C GLU A 334 14.13 -22.86 -2.15
N GLU A 335 14.62 -23.13 -3.36
CA GLU A 335 15.65 -24.16 -3.63
C GLU A 335 16.93 -23.95 -2.82
N THR A 336 17.24 -22.73 -2.47
CA THR A 336 18.40 -22.36 -1.63
C THR A 336 18.01 -22.03 -0.19
N ASP A 337 16.75 -22.27 0.19
CA ASP A 337 16.19 -21.92 1.51
C ASP A 337 16.29 -20.42 1.83
N GLN A 338 16.12 -19.58 0.81
CA GLN A 338 16.27 -18.12 0.92
C GLN A 338 15.00 -17.34 0.54
N LEU A 339 13.86 -18.03 0.46
CA LEU A 339 12.57 -17.34 0.26
C LEU A 339 12.17 -16.60 1.55
N PRO A 340 12.07 -15.26 1.55
CA PRO A 340 11.64 -14.49 2.71
C PRO A 340 10.14 -14.64 2.98
N LYS A 341 9.65 -14.11 4.11
CA LYS A 341 8.24 -13.82 4.28
C LYS A 341 7.76 -12.98 3.10
N THR A 342 6.64 -13.35 2.49
CA THR A 342 6.19 -12.70 1.25
C THR A 342 4.70 -12.41 1.27
N ILE A 343 4.33 -11.18 0.93
CA ILE A 343 2.94 -10.79 0.72
C ILE A 343 2.74 -10.51 -0.77
N LEU A 344 1.75 -11.17 -1.34
CA LEU A 344 1.42 -11.12 -2.76
C LEU A 344 0.14 -10.31 -2.96
N TYR A 345 0.23 -9.23 -3.71
CA TYR A 345 -0.92 -8.43 -4.12
C TYR A 345 -1.09 -8.56 -5.63
N SER A 346 -2.26 -8.94 -6.09
CA SER A 346 -2.62 -8.79 -7.49
C SER A 346 -3.73 -7.77 -7.64
N LEU A 347 -3.56 -6.86 -8.60
CA LEU A 347 -4.61 -5.92 -8.95
C LEU A 347 -5.77 -6.62 -9.67
N ASN A 348 -5.50 -7.79 -10.28
CA ASN A 348 -6.51 -8.64 -10.88
C ASN A 348 -7.04 -9.68 -9.85
N PRO A 349 -8.28 -9.55 -9.36
CA PRO A 349 -8.81 -10.46 -8.35
C PRO A 349 -8.99 -11.91 -8.85
N ASN A 350 -8.99 -12.15 -10.18
CA ASN A 350 -9.03 -13.50 -10.74
C ASN A 350 -7.75 -14.32 -10.42
N ASP A 351 -6.68 -13.68 -9.99
CA ASP A 351 -5.44 -14.35 -9.60
C ASP A 351 -5.49 -14.94 -8.19
N TYR A 352 -6.42 -14.50 -7.35
CA TYR A 352 -6.47 -14.89 -5.92
C TYR A 352 -6.48 -16.40 -5.71
N PRO A 353 -7.30 -17.21 -6.41
CA PRO A 353 -7.28 -18.67 -6.24
C PRO A 353 -5.92 -19.30 -6.61
N ALA A 354 -5.29 -18.80 -7.68
CA ALA A 354 -3.98 -19.30 -8.11
C ALA A 354 -2.87 -18.93 -7.13
N ILE A 355 -2.89 -17.67 -6.61
CA ILE A 355 -1.95 -17.21 -5.58
C ILE A 355 -2.10 -18.07 -4.32
N LEU A 356 -3.31 -18.29 -3.83
CA LEU A 356 -3.57 -19.10 -2.64
C LEU A 356 -3.12 -20.55 -2.79
N ALA A 357 -3.36 -21.15 -3.97
CA ALA A 357 -2.88 -22.49 -4.27
C ALA A 357 -1.32 -22.56 -4.25
N LEU A 358 -0.65 -21.54 -4.83
CA LEU A 358 0.82 -21.47 -4.79
C LEU A 358 1.35 -21.22 -3.38
N MET A 359 0.70 -20.35 -2.59
CA MET A 359 1.07 -20.11 -1.20
C MET A 359 1.17 -21.41 -0.40
N GLY A 360 0.21 -22.34 -0.60
CA GLY A 360 0.22 -23.65 0.05
C GLY A 360 1.46 -24.51 -0.27
N CYS A 361 2.10 -24.26 -1.42
CA CYS A 361 3.31 -25.00 -1.83
C CYS A 361 4.59 -24.50 -1.14
N PHE A 362 4.59 -23.30 -0.56
CA PHE A 362 5.80 -22.63 -0.05
C PHE A 362 5.70 -22.22 1.43
N GLN A 363 4.69 -22.70 2.16
CA GLN A 363 4.60 -22.51 3.62
C GLN A 363 5.65 -23.40 4.32
N LYS A 364 6.26 -22.87 5.39
CA LYS A 364 7.18 -23.59 6.26
C LYS A 364 6.81 -23.38 7.74
N GLU A 365 7.76 -23.55 8.66
CA GLU A 365 7.58 -23.49 10.11
C GLU A 365 7.17 -22.10 10.65
N GLN A 366 7.01 -21.11 9.79
CA GLN A 366 6.60 -19.76 10.15
C GLN A 366 5.11 -19.55 9.83
N ASN A 367 4.34 -19.06 10.81
CA ASN A 367 2.92 -18.77 10.62
C ASN A 367 2.71 -17.75 9.49
N GLY A 368 1.97 -18.17 8.46
CA GLY A 368 1.64 -17.31 7.33
C GLY A 368 2.85 -16.76 6.60
N LYS A 369 3.91 -17.59 6.36
CA LYS A 369 5.13 -17.20 5.64
C LYS A 369 4.78 -16.47 4.34
N LEU A 370 3.86 -17.04 3.55
CA LEU A 370 3.29 -16.39 2.37
C LEU A 370 1.86 -15.95 2.65
N GLN A 371 1.50 -14.76 2.18
CA GLN A 371 0.18 -14.17 2.37
C GLN A 371 -0.38 -13.65 1.04
N LEU A 372 -1.68 -13.81 0.83
CA LEU A 372 -2.43 -12.97 -0.09
C LEU A 372 -2.70 -11.64 0.64
N GLY A 373 -2.24 -10.53 0.08
CA GLY A 373 -2.44 -9.21 0.66
C GLY A 373 -3.91 -8.79 0.74
N SER A 374 -4.19 -7.70 1.44
CA SER A 374 -5.53 -7.11 1.49
C SER A 374 -6.00 -6.65 0.10
N GLY A 375 -7.29 -6.38 -0.03
CA GLY A 375 -7.81 -5.76 -1.26
C GLY A 375 -7.01 -4.48 -1.56
N TRP A 376 -6.33 -4.47 -2.69
CA TRP A 376 -5.41 -3.40 -3.08
C TRP A 376 -6.00 -2.57 -4.23
N TRP A 377 -5.88 -1.26 -4.16
CA TRP A 377 -6.26 -0.26 -5.16
C TRP A 377 -7.72 -0.44 -5.65
N TYR A 378 -7.96 -0.98 -6.86
CA TYR A 378 -9.32 -1.20 -7.38
C TYR A 378 -10.11 -2.24 -6.61
N ASN A 379 -9.44 -3.09 -5.84
CA ASN A 379 -10.05 -4.08 -4.96
C ASN A 379 -10.24 -3.57 -3.51
N ASP A 380 -9.76 -2.36 -3.20
CA ASP A 380 -10.00 -1.72 -1.90
C ASP A 380 -11.41 -1.15 -1.86
N THR A 381 -12.38 -2.05 -1.90
CA THR A 381 -13.81 -1.81 -1.88
C THR A 381 -14.46 -2.81 -0.93
N ARG A 382 -15.69 -2.53 -0.47
CA ARG A 382 -16.39 -3.52 0.38
C ARG A 382 -16.50 -4.90 -0.28
N ALA A 383 -16.83 -4.93 -1.57
CA ALA A 383 -16.93 -6.18 -2.32
C ALA A 383 -15.55 -6.86 -2.47
N GLY A 384 -14.51 -6.10 -2.84
CA GLY A 384 -13.16 -6.64 -3.00
C GLY A 384 -12.55 -7.12 -1.69
N MET A 385 -12.75 -6.40 -0.56
CA MET A 385 -12.33 -6.86 0.77
C MET A 385 -13.03 -8.17 1.16
N ARG A 386 -14.33 -8.27 0.92
CA ARG A 386 -15.08 -9.51 1.21
C ARG A 386 -14.66 -10.67 0.33
N ASP A 387 -14.42 -10.42 -0.95
CA ASP A 387 -13.91 -11.44 -1.86
C ASP A 387 -12.53 -11.94 -1.41
N GLN A 388 -11.62 -11.03 -1.10
CA GLN A 388 -10.29 -11.38 -0.58
C GLN A 388 -10.38 -12.20 0.73
N LEU A 389 -11.20 -11.78 1.70
CA LEU A 389 -11.39 -12.52 2.96
C LEU A 389 -11.99 -13.91 2.72
N THR A 390 -12.97 -14.04 1.81
CA THR A 390 -13.59 -15.31 1.45
C THR A 390 -12.56 -16.24 0.82
N GLN A 391 -11.86 -15.77 -0.20
CA GLN A 391 -10.84 -16.55 -0.89
C GLN A 391 -9.71 -16.98 0.06
N PHE A 392 -9.28 -16.06 0.95
CA PHE A 392 -8.25 -16.35 1.94
C PHE A 392 -8.72 -17.42 2.93
N ALA A 393 -9.95 -17.33 3.41
CA ALA A 393 -10.54 -18.35 4.32
C ALA A 393 -10.66 -19.72 3.66
N ASP A 394 -11.06 -19.76 2.37
CA ASP A 394 -11.20 -20.99 1.61
C ASP A 394 -9.85 -21.65 1.29
N GLY A 395 -8.81 -20.85 1.04
CA GLY A 395 -7.52 -21.34 0.51
C GLY A 395 -6.38 -21.35 1.53
N SER A 396 -6.53 -20.73 2.71
CA SER A 396 -5.45 -20.61 3.69
C SER A 396 -5.98 -20.42 5.12
N ALA A 397 -5.08 -20.20 6.08
CA ALA A 397 -5.42 -19.98 7.47
C ALA A 397 -5.75 -18.49 7.72
N LEU A 398 -7.04 -18.13 7.63
CA LEU A 398 -7.50 -16.73 7.83
C LEU A 398 -6.97 -16.12 9.14
N GLY A 399 -6.84 -16.91 10.21
CA GLY A 399 -6.33 -16.44 11.50
C GLY A 399 -4.90 -15.90 11.48
N ASN A 400 -4.13 -16.19 10.46
CA ASN A 400 -2.76 -15.68 10.26
C ASN A 400 -2.70 -14.45 9.33
N PHE A 401 -3.83 -13.97 8.80
CA PHE A 401 -3.85 -12.81 7.92
C PHE A 401 -3.37 -11.55 8.64
N VAL A 402 -2.44 -10.82 8.03
CA VAL A 402 -1.82 -9.62 8.63
C VAL A 402 -2.70 -8.38 8.58
N GLY A 403 -3.89 -8.47 7.99
CA GLY A 403 -4.86 -7.39 7.97
C GLY A 403 -4.61 -6.35 6.88
N MET A 404 -5.18 -5.17 7.08
CA MET A 404 -5.22 -4.06 6.14
C MET A 404 -4.01 -3.13 6.26
N LEU A 405 -3.68 -2.49 5.17
CA LEU A 405 -2.81 -1.34 5.00
C LEU A 405 -3.58 -0.21 4.29
N THR A 406 -3.09 1.03 4.30
CA THR A 406 -3.81 2.12 3.64
C THR A 406 -3.46 2.29 2.17
N ASP A 407 -2.24 2.01 1.77
CA ASP A 407 -1.69 2.33 0.43
C ASP A 407 -2.03 3.78 0.01
N SER A 408 -1.95 4.71 0.94
CA SER A 408 -2.50 6.06 0.78
C SER A 408 -1.44 7.16 0.88
N ARG A 409 -1.73 8.27 0.19
CA ARG A 409 -1.02 9.54 0.32
C ARG A 409 -1.72 10.54 1.26
N SER A 410 -2.85 10.15 1.86
CA SER A 410 -3.65 11.03 2.72
C SER A 410 -3.64 10.60 4.18
N PHE A 411 -3.32 11.52 5.08
CA PHE A 411 -3.39 11.29 6.53
C PHE A 411 -4.82 11.02 7.04
N LEU A 412 -5.85 11.44 6.33
CA LEU A 412 -7.24 11.17 6.68
C LEU A 412 -7.68 9.73 6.35
N SER A 413 -6.85 8.98 5.61
CA SER A 413 -7.17 7.61 5.17
C SER A 413 -7.18 6.55 6.28
N TYR A 414 -6.74 6.87 7.49
CA TYR A 414 -6.76 5.91 8.61
C TYR A 414 -8.17 5.44 8.98
N THR A 415 -9.22 6.17 8.60
CA THR A 415 -10.62 5.70 8.70
C THR A 415 -10.89 4.44 7.87
N ARG A 416 -10.04 4.10 6.88
CA ARG A 416 -10.13 2.86 6.11
C ARG A 416 -9.89 1.63 6.98
N HIS A 417 -9.07 1.73 8.03
CA HIS A 417 -8.91 0.63 9.01
C HIS A 417 -10.21 0.38 9.78
N GLU A 418 -10.95 1.43 10.18
CA GLU A 418 -12.28 1.27 10.75
C GLU A 418 -13.22 0.57 9.76
N TYR A 419 -13.22 1.01 8.51
CA TYR A 419 -14.05 0.44 7.46
C TYR A 419 -13.75 -1.05 7.24
N PHE A 420 -12.48 -1.42 7.10
CA PHE A 420 -12.05 -2.81 6.97
C PHE A 420 -12.46 -3.66 8.16
N ARG A 421 -12.22 -3.18 9.39
CA ARG A 421 -12.59 -3.89 10.63
C ARG A 421 -14.09 -4.18 10.70
N ARG A 422 -14.91 -3.26 10.21
CA ARG A 422 -16.36 -3.47 10.10
C ARG A 422 -16.72 -4.52 9.06
N VAL A 423 -16.06 -4.51 7.91
CA VAL A 423 -16.22 -5.55 6.87
C VAL A 423 -15.79 -6.92 7.39
N LEU A 424 -14.67 -7.00 8.11
CA LEU A 424 -14.21 -8.24 8.76
C LEU A 424 -15.24 -8.78 9.78
N CYS A 425 -15.74 -7.91 10.65
CA CYS A 425 -16.72 -8.31 11.66
C CYS A 425 -18.07 -8.70 11.03
N GLU A 426 -18.51 -8.01 9.97
CA GLU A 426 -19.68 -8.40 9.18
C GLU A 426 -19.48 -9.78 8.54
N PHE A 427 -18.31 -10.04 7.96
CA PHE A 427 -17.97 -11.32 7.34
C PHE A 427 -18.06 -12.47 8.35
N LEU A 428 -17.43 -12.32 9.52
CA LEU A 428 -17.43 -13.33 10.57
C LEU A 428 -18.82 -13.50 11.20
N GLY A 429 -19.57 -12.40 11.43
CA GLY A 429 -20.93 -12.46 11.93
C GLY A 429 -21.86 -13.24 11.00
N GLU A 430 -21.77 -13.02 9.69
CA GLU A 430 -22.53 -13.79 8.70
C GLU A 430 -22.16 -15.30 8.71
N MET A 431 -20.88 -15.65 8.93
CA MET A 431 -20.48 -17.06 9.07
C MET A 431 -21.15 -17.72 10.29
N VAL A 432 -21.21 -17.00 11.41
CA VAL A 432 -21.93 -17.51 12.61
C VAL A 432 -23.42 -17.68 12.32
N MET A 433 -24.04 -16.69 11.70
CA MET A 433 -25.48 -16.73 11.37
C MET A 433 -25.84 -17.85 10.39
N ARG A 434 -24.89 -18.28 9.56
CA ARG A 434 -25.05 -19.42 8.63
C ARG A 434 -24.67 -20.77 9.24
N GLY A 435 -24.12 -20.80 10.47
CA GLY A 435 -23.62 -21.99 11.12
C GLY A 435 -22.26 -22.50 10.56
N GLU A 436 -21.54 -21.64 9.85
CA GLU A 436 -20.19 -21.91 9.31
C GLU A 436 -19.09 -21.65 10.34
N ALA A 437 -19.38 -20.84 11.36
CA ALA A 437 -18.50 -20.56 12.49
C ALA A 437 -19.25 -20.79 13.82
N PRO A 438 -18.56 -21.22 14.91
CA PRO A 438 -19.19 -21.45 16.19
C PRO A 438 -19.61 -20.12 16.87
N GLU A 439 -20.64 -20.17 17.72
CA GLU A 439 -21.02 -19.08 18.61
C GLU A 439 -20.07 -18.98 19.81
N ASP A 440 -18.76 -18.81 19.52
CA ASP A 440 -17.71 -18.68 20.53
C ASP A 440 -17.09 -17.27 20.46
N GLU A 441 -17.52 -16.43 21.41
CA GLU A 441 -17.09 -15.04 21.47
C GLU A 441 -15.59 -14.88 21.69
N GLN A 442 -14.97 -15.73 22.50
CA GLN A 442 -13.55 -15.66 22.80
C GLN A 442 -12.72 -16.03 21.57
N LEU A 443 -13.09 -17.10 20.89
CA LEU A 443 -12.44 -17.53 19.65
C LEU A 443 -12.53 -16.45 18.57
N LEU A 444 -13.73 -15.97 18.28
CA LEU A 444 -13.97 -14.99 17.23
C LEU A 444 -13.39 -13.63 17.56
N GLY A 445 -13.48 -13.19 18.83
CA GLY A 445 -12.87 -11.96 19.30
C GLY A 445 -11.35 -11.97 19.19
N SER A 446 -10.71 -13.08 19.57
CA SER A 446 -9.26 -13.27 19.41
C SER A 446 -8.84 -13.22 17.93
N LEU A 447 -9.63 -13.84 17.04
CA LEU A 447 -9.40 -13.80 15.60
C LEU A 447 -9.48 -12.37 15.04
N VAL A 448 -10.49 -11.61 15.44
CA VAL A 448 -10.65 -10.20 15.04
C VAL A 448 -9.48 -9.34 15.51
N GLN A 449 -9.04 -9.50 16.76
CA GLN A 449 -7.88 -8.77 17.29
C GLN A 449 -6.59 -9.17 16.56
N ALA A 450 -6.42 -10.45 16.25
CA ALA A 450 -5.28 -10.96 15.52
C ALA A 450 -5.18 -10.30 14.14
N ILE A 451 -6.24 -10.34 13.34
CA ILE A 451 -6.28 -9.76 11.98
C ILE A 451 -6.21 -8.22 12.03
N SER A 452 -6.81 -7.59 13.05
CA SER A 452 -6.84 -6.13 13.14
C SER A 452 -5.51 -5.52 13.59
N TYR A 453 -4.62 -6.29 14.24
CA TYR A 453 -3.40 -5.74 14.83
C TYR A 453 -2.32 -6.78 15.15
N THR A 454 -2.63 -7.82 15.96
CA THR A 454 -1.59 -8.64 16.60
C THR A 454 -0.77 -9.44 15.57
N ASN A 455 -1.39 -9.88 14.47
CA ASN A 455 -0.67 -10.58 13.42
C ASN A 455 0.37 -9.68 12.76
N ALA A 456 0.01 -8.46 12.37
CA ALA A 456 0.96 -7.51 11.80
C ALA A 456 2.10 -7.20 12.79
N LYS A 457 1.78 -6.97 14.06
CA LYS A 457 2.77 -6.71 15.13
C LYS A 457 3.81 -7.81 15.23
N ASN A 458 3.40 -9.07 15.17
CA ASN A 458 4.30 -10.23 15.32
C ASN A 458 5.01 -10.62 14.01
N TYR A 459 4.37 -10.36 12.87
CA TYR A 459 4.85 -10.80 11.56
C TYR A 459 6.04 -9.97 11.07
N PHE A 460 5.96 -8.65 11.19
CA PHE A 460 6.96 -7.76 10.60
C PHE A 460 8.19 -7.53 11.47
N GLY A 461 8.09 -7.66 12.79
CA GLY A 461 9.21 -7.42 13.70
C GLY A 461 9.54 -5.94 13.92
N PHE A 462 8.59 -5.03 13.73
CA PHE A 462 8.78 -3.58 13.92
C PHE A 462 9.08 -3.16 15.38
N PHE A 463 8.82 -4.04 16.32
CA PHE A 463 9.00 -3.77 17.76
C PHE A 463 10.15 -4.58 18.38
N ALA A 464 10.90 -5.31 17.57
CA ALA A 464 12.03 -6.13 18.00
C ALA A 464 13.30 -5.28 18.22
#